data_98586c86aaf5cb5aa045204cb0dd6e32
#
_entry.id   98586c86aaf5cb5aa045204cb0dd6e32
#
_cell.length_a   1.000
_cell.length_b   1.000
_cell.length_c   1.000
_cell.angle_alpha   90.00
_cell.angle_beta   90.00
_cell.angle_gamma   90.00
#
_symmetry.space_group_name_H-M   'P 1'
#
loop_
_entity.id
_entity.type
_entity.pdbx_description
1 polymer ?
#
loop_
_entity_poly.entity_id
_entity_poly.type
_entity_poly.pdbx_seq_one_letter_code
_entity_poly.pdbx_strand_id
1 'polypeptide(L)'
;MGFNVTFDAARVSERPDLAPITPGEYIVNVAETAEKIARKSGKDMVECKLKVIDARDAANKKFVGRVLYYYIVNDEYVMDKIAEMFESCSVPVPKQVNVRSFLGLTGTVKTKLEAYNGEQRASVAYWCRPKPGEAPATPPAPKNSADDIPF
;
A
#
# COMPACT_ATOMS: atom_id res chain seq x y z
N MET A 1 -39.60 4.19 19.67
CA MET A 1 -39.06 4.84 18.59
C MET A 1 -37.88 4.09 18.03
N GLY A 2 -37.85 3.79 16.80
CA GLY A 2 -36.78 3.04 16.20
C GLY A 2 -36.31 3.69 14.93
N PHE A 3 -35.27 3.12 14.36
CA PHE A 3 -34.77 3.56 13.08
C PHE A 3 -35.76 3.12 12.00
N ASN A 4 -36.24 4.07 11.23
CA ASN A 4 -37.21 3.78 10.17
C ASN A 4 -36.99 4.73 9.03
N VAL A 5 -36.43 4.23 7.92
CA VAL A 5 -36.09 5.03 6.74
C VAL A 5 -36.62 4.32 5.51
N THR A 6 -37.30 5.06 4.64
CA THR A 6 -37.71 4.52 3.36
C THR A 6 -36.53 4.64 2.41
N PHE A 7 -36.02 3.53 1.93
CA PHE A 7 -34.87 3.52 1.04
C PHE A 7 -35.27 4.03 -0.34
N ASP A 8 -34.51 4.95 -0.88
CA ASP A 8 -34.68 5.48 -2.22
C ASP A 8 -33.34 5.43 -2.95
N ALA A 9 -33.23 4.48 -3.87
CA ALA A 9 -31.98 4.24 -4.58
C ALA A 9 -31.53 5.48 -5.37
N ALA A 10 -32.46 6.31 -5.80
CA ALA A 10 -32.10 7.51 -6.57
C ALA A 10 -31.37 8.54 -5.71
N ARG A 11 -31.47 8.42 -4.40
CA ARG A 11 -30.82 9.35 -3.48
C ARG A 11 -29.47 8.84 -2.98
N VAL A 12 -29.05 7.67 -3.43
CA VAL A 12 -27.75 7.13 -3.07
C VAL A 12 -26.68 7.82 -3.89
N SER A 13 -25.68 8.35 -3.22
CA SER A 13 -24.58 9.03 -3.90
C SER A 13 -23.74 8.03 -4.69
N GLU A 14 -23.16 8.51 -5.78
CA GLU A 14 -22.23 7.72 -6.55
C GLU A 14 -21.04 7.35 -5.68
N ARG A 15 -20.52 6.14 -5.87
CA ARG A 15 -19.42 5.64 -5.06
C ARG A 15 -18.22 5.26 -5.94
N PRO A 16 -17.51 6.24 -6.46
CA PRO A 16 -16.36 5.94 -7.32
C PRO A 16 -15.25 5.20 -6.56
N ASP A 17 -15.23 5.32 -5.24
CA ASP A 17 -14.24 4.64 -4.41
C ASP A 17 -14.45 3.12 -4.36
N LEU A 18 -15.57 2.62 -4.87
CA LEU A 18 -15.80 1.18 -4.96
C LEU A 18 -15.16 0.58 -6.20
N ALA A 19 -14.82 1.41 -7.18
CA ALA A 19 -14.18 0.92 -8.39
C ALA A 19 -12.75 0.49 -8.08
N PRO A 20 -12.25 -0.58 -8.73
CA PRO A 20 -10.85 -0.98 -8.53
C PRO A 20 -9.91 0.12 -8.97
N ILE A 21 -8.77 0.22 -8.28
CA ILE A 21 -7.73 1.15 -8.68
C ILE A 21 -7.20 0.71 -10.04
N THR A 22 -7.14 1.63 -10.99
CA THR A 22 -6.63 1.33 -12.32
C THR A 22 -5.15 0.94 -12.26
N PRO A 23 -4.71 -0.05 -13.04
CA PRO A 23 -3.29 -0.42 -13.06
C PRO A 23 -2.41 0.80 -13.36
N GLY A 24 -1.34 0.95 -12.60
CA GLY A 24 -0.43 2.06 -12.77
C GLY A 24 0.57 2.12 -11.65
N GLU A 25 1.36 3.19 -11.62
CA GLU A 25 2.34 3.41 -10.58
C GLU A 25 1.79 4.39 -9.56
N TYR A 26 1.84 4.00 -8.31
CA TYR A 26 1.31 4.79 -7.21
C TYR A 26 2.35 4.92 -6.11
N ILE A 27 2.38 6.09 -5.48
CA ILE A 27 3.21 6.30 -4.32
C ILE A 27 2.36 5.97 -3.10
N VAL A 28 2.87 5.07 -2.27
CA VAL A 28 2.11 4.56 -1.13
C VAL A 28 2.92 4.71 0.15
N ASN A 29 2.22 4.83 1.26
CA ASN A 29 2.80 4.86 2.58
C ASN A 29 2.25 3.68 3.38
N VAL A 30 3.13 2.98 4.09
CA VAL A 30 2.70 1.87 4.94
C VAL A 30 2.08 2.47 6.21
N ALA A 31 0.77 2.49 6.23
CA ALA A 31 0.02 3.12 7.33
C ALA A 31 -0.14 2.21 8.53
N GLU A 32 -0.26 0.91 8.29
CA GLU A 32 -0.44 -0.08 9.35
C GLU A 32 0.20 -1.39 8.97
N THR A 33 0.63 -2.15 9.97
CA THR A 33 1.16 -3.48 9.76
C THR A 33 0.57 -4.41 10.80
N ALA A 34 0.43 -5.68 10.45
CA ALA A 34 -0.10 -6.69 11.37
C ALA A 34 0.54 -8.03 11.08
N GLU A 35 0.78 -8.79 12.14
CA GLU A 35 1.26 -10.16 11.99
C GLU A 35 0.08 -11.09 11.81
N LYS A 36 0.18 -12.00 10.85
CA LYS A 36 -0.86 -12.96 10.57
C LYS A 36 -0.24 -14.29 10.18
N ILE A 37 -1.08 -15.29 10.03
CA ILE A 37 -0.65 -16.61 9.57
C ILE A 37 -1.26 -16.84 8.18
N ALA A 38 -0.42 -17.18 7.21
CA ALA A 38 -0.89 -17.46 5.87
C ALA A 38 -1.74 -18.73 5.87
N ARG A 39 -2.95 -18.63 5.34
CA ARG A 39 -3.90 -19.75 5.41
C ARG A 39 -3.42 -21.00 4.71
N LYS A 40 -2.82 -20.84 3.54
CA LYS A 40 -2.42 -21.99 2.74
C LYS A 40 -1.19 -22.69 3.25
N SER A 41 -0.21 -21.93 3.72
CA SER A 41 1.08 -22.50 4.11
C SER A 41 1.25 -22.63 5.62
N GLY A 42 0.46 -21.92 6.40
CA GLY A 42 0.63 -21.88 7.84
C GLY A 42 1.85 -21.10 8.30
N LYS A 43 2.51 -20.40 7.37
CA LYS A 43 3.72 -19.64 7.69
C LYS A 43 3.37 -18.27 8.22
N ASP A 44 4.30 -17.68 8.96
CA ASP A 44 4.12 -16.32 9.46
C ASP A 44 4.05 -15.34 8.28
N MET A 45 3.24 -14.30 8.44
CA MET A 45 3.00 -13.34 7.38
C MET A 45 2.82 -11.96 7.98
N VAL A 46 3.30 -10.95 7.28
CA VAL A 46 3.03 -9.55 7.63
C VAL A 46 2.06 -8.99 6.62
N GLU A 47 0.97 -8.41 7.11
CA GLU A 47 0.03 -7.70 6.26
C GLU A 47 0.35 -6.22 6.37
N CYS A 48 0.63 -5.58 5.24
CA CYS A 48 0.92 -4.15 5.19
C CYS A 48 -0.27 -3.44 4.55
N LYS A 49 -0.81 -2.46 5.25
CA LYS A 49 -1.87 -1.62 4.74
C LYS A 49 -1.23 -0.40 4.10
N LEU A 50 -1.33 -0.30 2.79
CA LEU A 50 -0.69 0.74 2.01
C LEU A 50 -1.71 1.80 1.65
N LYS A 51 -1.46 3.03 2.07
CA LYS A 51 -2.32 4.14 1.70
C LYS A 51 -1.73 4.84 0.49
N VAL A 52 -2.53 5.01 -0.55
CA VAL A 52 -2.10 5.72 -1.76
C VAL A 52 -2.03 7.20 -1.45
N ILE A 53 -0.85 7.78 -1.55
CA ILE A 53 -0.65 9.20 -1.27
C ILE A 53 -0.43 10.04 -2.53
N ASP A 54 -0.09 9.39 -3.64
CA ASP A 54 0.05 10.08 -4.92
C ASP A 54 -0.01 9.03 -6.04
N ALA A 55 -0.14 9.51 -7.28
CA ALA A 55 -0.14 8.65 -8.46
C ALA A 55 0.76 9.29 -9.50
N ARG A 56 1.51 8.46 -10.23
CA ARG A 56 2.39 8.95 -11.29
C ARG A 56 1.61 9.49 -12.47
N ASP A 57 0.48 8.85 -12.77
CA ASP A 57 -0.36 9.25 -13.88
C ASP A 57 -1.43 10.20 -13.35
N ALA A 58 -1.55 11.38 -13.95
CA ALA A 58 -2.54 12.37 -13.51
C ALA A 58 -3.96 11.80 -13.53
N ALA A 59 -4.27 10.92 -14.47
CA ALA A 59 -5.59 10.31 -14.56
C ALA A 59 -5.90 9.44 -13.35
N ASN A 60 -4.89 8.98 -12.63
CA ASN A 60 -5.06 8.10 -11.48
C ASN A 60 -5.04 8.83 -10.14
N LYS A 61 -4.89 10.15 -10.15
CA LYS A 61 -4.84 10.91 -8.89
C LYS A 61 -6.14 10.85 -8.11
N LYS A 62 -7.23 10.48 -8.77
CA LYS A 62 -8.52 10.30 -8.10
C LYS A 62 -8.50 9.14 -7.09
N PHE A 63 -7.50 8.27 -7.18
CA PHE A 63 -7.38 7.14 -6.26
C PHE A 63 -6.56 7.45 -5.01
N VAL A 64 -6.05 8.68 -4.88
CA VAL A 64 -5.34 9.08 -3.66
C VAL A 64 -6.26 8.92 -2.47
N GLY A 65 -5.75 8.32 -1.41
CA GLY A 65 -6.54 8.01 -0.22
C GLY A 65 -7.04 6.57 -0.18
N ARG A 66 -6.97 5.87 -1.31
CA ARG A 66 -7.37 4.47 -1.36
C ARG A 66 -6.33 3.61 -0.65
N VAL A 67 -6.74 2.41 -0.30
CA VAL A 67 -5.89 1.48 0.46
C VAL A 67 -5.65 0.24 -0.37
N LEU A 68 -4.39 -0.20 -0.37
CA LEU A 68 -3.98 -1.47 -0.96
C LEU A 68 -3.42 -2.33 0.17
N TYR A 69 -3.45 -3.63 -0.02
CA TYR A 69 -2.87 -4.55 0.96
C TYR A 69 -1.72 -5.29 0.30
N TYR A 70 -0.63 -5.44 1.05
CA TYR A 70 0.54 -6.15 0.59
C TYR A 70 0.93 -7.16 1.65
N TYR A 71 1.22 -8.38 1.23
CA TYR A 71 1.50 -9.47 2.15
C TYR A 71 2.91 -9.98 1.94
N ILE A 72 3.64 -10.14 3.02
CA ILE A 72 4.97 -10.71 2.99
C ILE A 72 4.94 -11.98 3.83
N VAL A 73 5.01 -13.12 3.16
CA VAL A 73 4.98 -14.42 3.80
C VAL A 73 6.41 -14.87 4.06
N ASN A 74 6.66 -15.44 5.24
CA ASN A 74 8.00 -15.92 5.58
C ASN A 74 8.28 -17.24 4.86
N ASP A 75 8.47 -17.13 3.56
CA ASP A 75 8.78 -18.26 2.69
C ASP A 75 10.15 -18.05 2.05
N GLU A 76 10.48 -18.87 1.05
CA GLU A 76 11.80 -18.81 0.40
C GLU A 76 12.07 -17.49 -0.32
N TYR A 77 11.04 -16.72 -0.61
CA TYR A 77 11.16 -15.44 -1.32
C TYR A 77 11.13 -14.22 -0.39
N VAL A 78 11.07 -14.44 0.92
CA VAL A 78 10.88 -13.34 1.87
C VAL A 78 11.97 -12.29 1.77
N MET A 79 13.22 -12.73 1.59
CA MET A 79 14.34 -11.78 1.52
C MET A 79 14.25 -10.91 0.30
N ASP A 80 13.85 -11.48 -0.84
CA ASP A 80 13.72 -10.72 -2.08
C ASP A 80 12.62 -9.68 -1.96
N LYS A 81 11.50 -10.05 -1.34
CA LYS A 81 10.38 -9.10 -1.18
C LYS A 81 10.75 -7.96 -0.25
N ILE A 82 11.44 -8.26 0.84
CA ILE A 82 11.89 -7.24 1.78
C ILE A 82 12.86 -6.29 1.09
N ALA A 83 13.83 -6.84 0.36
CA ALA A 83 14.82 -6.03 -0.33
C ALA A 83 14.16 -5.11 -1.36
N GLU A 84 13.21 -5.64 -2.13
CA GLU A 84 12.51 -4.87 -3.15
C GLU A 84 11.74 -3.70 -2.52
N MET A 85 11.03 -3.98 -1.45
CA MET A 85 10.23 -2.97 -0.77
C MET A 85 11.10 -1.84 -0.19
N PHE A 86 12.15 -2.22 0.53
CA PHE A 86 13.04 -1.22 1.13
C PHE A 86 13.81 -0.43 0.08
N GLU A 87 14.21 -1.08 -1.02
CA GLU A 87 14.88 -0.39 -2.11
C GLU A 87 13.98 0.67 -2.72
N SER A 88 12.71 0.33 -2.94
CA SER A 88 11.73 1.28 -3.48
C SER A 88 11.56 2.49 -2.58
N CYS A 89 11.66 2.26 -1.27
CA CYS A 89 11.49 3.32 -0.28
C CYS A 89 12.79 4.08 0.00
N SER A 90 13.89 3.68 -0.63
CA SER A 90 15.22 4.29 -0.44
C SER A 90 15.67 4.24 1.02
N VAL A 91 15.36 3.13 1.70
CA VAL A 91 15.72 2.92 3.09
C VAL A 91 16.54 1.64 3.18
N PRO A 92 17.67 1.64 3.89
CA PRO A 92 18.44 0.41 4.05
C PRO A 92 17.68 -0.60 4.89
N VAL A 93 17.83 -1.87 4.55
CA VAL A 93 17.16 -2.94 5.29
C VAL A 93 17.84 -3.09 6.66
N PRO A 94 17.07 -3.03 7.75
CA PRO A 94 17.67 -3.22 9.07
C PRO A 94 18.13 -4.66 9.24
N LYS A 95 19.09 -4.87 10.14
CA LYS A 95 19.61 -6.21 10.38
C LYS A 95 18.53 -7.14 10.91
N GLN A 96 17.66 -6.62 11.78
CA GLN A 96 16.53 -7.37 12.29
C GLN A 96 15.26 -6.75 11.73
N VAL A 97 14.48 -7.56 11.00
CA VAL A 97 13.24 -7.11 10.38
C VAL A 97 12.07 -7.75 11.12
N ASN A 98 11.16 -6.93 11.60
CA ASN A 98 9.95 -7.42 12.25
C ASN A 98 8.76 -6.64 11.72
N VAL A 99 7.58 -6.89 12.27
CA VAL A 99 6.35 -6.28 11.76
C VAL A 99 6.41 -4.76 11.77
N ARG A 100 7.10 -4.17 12.72
CA ARG A 100 7.20 -2.71 12.83
C ARG A 100 8.21 -2.11 11.87
N SER A 101 9.11 -2.93 11.34
CA SER A 101 10.14 -2.43 10.42
C SER A 101 9.57 -1.83 9.16
N PHE A 102 8.37 -2.26 8.78
CA PHE A 102 7.72 -1.80 7.55
C PHE A 102 6.87 -0.54 7.77
N LEU A 103 6.57 -0.22 9.02
CA LEU A 103 5.66 0.89 9.30
C LEU A 103 6.26 2.22 8.90
N GLY A 104 5.48 3.03 8.18
CA GLY A 104 5.92 4.35 7.78
C GLY A 104 6.74 4.43 6.50
N LEU A 105 7.07 3.28 5.91
CA LEU A 105 7.81 3.29 4.65
C LEU A 105 6.97 3.91 3.55
N THR A 106 7.62 4.69 2.69
CA THR A 106 6.97 5.33 1.55
C THR A 106 7.74 4.99 0.30
N GLY A 107 7.06 4.37 -0.65
CA GLY A 107 7.70 3.96 -1.89
C GLY A 107 6.70 3.94 -3.03
N THR A 108 7.12 3.45 -4.19
CA THR A 108 6.30 3.40 -5.38
C THR A 108 6.00 1.95 -5.73
N VAL A 109 4.71 1.66 -5.99
CA VAL A 109 4.30 0.32 -6.39
C VAL A 109 3.66 0.37 -7.76
N LYS A 110 3.81 -0.71 -8.51
CA LYS A 110 3.06 -0.95 -9.73
C LYS A 110 1.90 -1.83 -9.37
N THR A 111 0.69 -1.44 -9.75
CA THR A 111 -0.51 -2.22 -9.45
C THR A 111 -0.99 -2.99 -10.67
N LYS A 112 -1.76 -4.01 -10.42
CA LYS A 112 -2.39 -4.82 -11.45
C LYS A 112 -3.79 -5.17 -10.98
N LEU A 113 -4.61 -5.64 -11.91
CA LEU A 113 -5.92 -6.15 -11.55
C LEU A 113 -5.86 -7.67 -11.51
N GLU A 114 -6.46 -8.24 -10.49
CA GLU A 114 -6.55 -9.68 -10.33
C GLU A 114 -7.99 -10.07 -10.12
N ALA A 115 -8.39 -11.17 -10.74
CA ALA A 115 -9.72 -11.71 -10.51
C ALA A 115 -9.72 -12.49 -9.18
N TYR A 116 -10.72 -12.24 -8.36
CA TYR A 116 -10.89 -12.91 -7.09
C TYR A 116 -12.39 -13.10 -6.85
N ASN A 117 -12.82 -14.36 -6.82
CA ASN A 117 -14.23 -14.71 -6.66
C ASN A 117 -15.12 -13.94 -7.64
N GLY A 118 -14.67 -13.83 -8.90
CA GLY A 118 -15.43 -13.17 -9.94
C GLY A 118 -15.35 -11.65 -9.96
N GLU A 119 -14.59 -11.06 -9.04
CA GLU A 119 -14.41 -9.63 -8.99
C GLU A 119 -12.98 -9.25 -9.33
N GLN A 120 -12.83 -8.07 -9.91
CA GLN A 120 -11.51 -7.53 -10.19
C GLN A 120 -11.06 -6.71 -8.98
N ARG A 121 -9.85 -6.99 -8.51
CA ARG A 121 -9.27 -6.25 -7.39
C ARG A 121 -7.88 -5.77 -7.75
N ALA A 122 -7.56 -4.57 -7.27
CA ALA A 122 -6.22 -4.04 -7.44
C ALA A 122 -5.28 -4.71 -6.45
N SER A 123 -4.10 -5.09 -6.92
CA SER A 123 -3.08 -5.64 -6.05
C SER A 123 -1.72 -5.09 -6.49
N VAL A 124 -0.73 -5.24 -5.60
CA VAL A 124 0.62 -4.80 -5.91
C VAL A 124 1.30 -5.86 -6.76
N ALA A 125 1.72 -5.47 -7.96
CA ALA A 125 2.47 -6.38 -8.82
C ALA A 125 3.92 -6.44 -8.38
N TYR A 126 4.52 -5.29 -8.11
CA TYR A 126 5.89 -5.20 -7.60
C TYR A 126 6.16 -3.78 -7.09
N TRP A 127 7.24 -3.64 -6.34
CA TRP A 127 7.70 -2.33 -5.90
C TRP A 127 8.69 -1.80 -6.92
N CYS A 128 8.51 -0.55 -7.32
CA CYS A 128 9.32 0.07 -8.35
C CYS A 128 10.62 0.60 -7.76
N ARG A 129 11.71 0.46 -8.49
CA ARG A 129 12.96 1.06 -8.08
C ARG A 129 12.90 2.58 -8.28
N PRO A 130 13.58 3.35 -7.42
CA PRO A 130 13.66 4.79 -7.63
C PRO A 130 14.31 5.07 -8.97
N LYS A 131 13.77 6.03 -9.69
CA LYS A 131 14.35 6.41 -10.98
C LYS A 131 15.57 7.31 -10.76
N PRO A 132 16.60 7.19 -11.59
CA PRO A 132 17.75 8.06 -11.48
C PRO A 132 17.34 9.53 -11.54
N GLY A 133 17.85 10.33 -10.63
CA GLY A 133 17.54 11.76 -10.61
C GLY A 133 16.20 12.10 -9.99
N GLU A 134 15.42 11.11 -9.60
CA GLU A 134 14.13 11.34 -8.99
C GLU A 134 14.28 11.39 -7.46
N ALA A 135 13.65 12.38 -6.85
CA ALA A 135 13.69 12.48 -5.41
C ALA A 135 12.89 11.34 -4.78
N PRO A 136 13.35 10.79 -3.65
CA PRO A 136 12.58 9.78 -2.95
C PRO A 136 11.23 10.36 -2.52
N ALA A 137 10.21 9.50 -2.51
CA ALA A 137 8.92 9.92 -2.03
C ALA A 137 8.99 10.17 -0.52
N THR A 138 8.36 11.24 -0.08
CA THR A 138 8.32 11.56 1.34
C THR A 138 6.88 11.62 1.80
N PRO A 139 6.61 11.22 3.05
CA PRO A 139 5.24 11.33 3.57
C PRO A 139 4.87 12.79 3.70
N PRO A 140 3.61 13.12 3.57
CA PRO A 140 3.17 14.50 3.71
C PRO A 140 3.32 15.02 5.12
N ALA A 141 3.45 14.19 6.09
CA ALA A 141 3.60 14.64 7.47
C ALA A 141 4.99 15.12 7.72
N PRO A 142 5.13 16.03 8.59
CA PRO A 142 6.38 16.57 8.96
C PRO A 142 7.26 15.71 9.71
N LYS A 143 7.71 15.48 9.77
CA LYS A 143 8.31 14.79 10.35
C LYS A 143 9.11 15.20 11.19
N ASN A 144 8.89 15.58 11.33
CA ASN A 144 9.52 15.77 11.84
C ASN A 144 10.29 15.73 12.04
N SER A 145 10.30 16.02 11.86
CA SER A 145 11.01 15.99 11.81
C SER A 145 11.78 15.89 12.12
N ALA A 146 11.81 16.19 12.58
CA ALA A 146 12.69 15.99 12.69
C ALA A 146 13.28 15.28 12.66
N ASP A 147 12.86 15.14 12.55
CA ASP A 147 13.44 14.56 12.36
C ASP A 147 13.99 14.41 11.83
N ASP A 148 13.75 14.76 11.55
CA ASP A 148 14.33 14.66 10.91
C ASP A 148 15.16 15.06 10.87
N ILE A 149 15.37 15.46 11.22
CA ILE A 149 16.28 15.78 11.11
C ILE A 149 17.18 15.69 10.98
N PRO A 150 17.58 16.06 10.67
CA PRO A 150 18.53 15.83 10.04
C PRO A 150 19.52 15.44 10.29
N PHE A 151 19.60 15.35 10.46
CA PHE A 151 20.39 14.96 10.56
C PHE A 151 21.10 15.01 10.37
#